data_e0b5e263e0794eaf66736d40378bb2e4
#
_entry.id   e0b5e263e0794eaf66736d40378bb2e4
#
_cell.length_a   1.000
_cell.length_b   1.000
_cell.length_c   1.000
_cell.angle_alpha   90.00
_cell.angle_beta   90.00
_cell.angle_gamma   90.00
#
_symmetry.space_group_name_H-M   'P 1'
#
loop_
_entity.id
_entity.type
_entity.pdbx_description
1 polymer ?
#
loop_
_entity_poly.entity_id
_entity_poly.type
_entity_poly.pdbx_seq_one_letter_code
_entity_poly.pdbx_strand_id
1 'polypeptide(L)'
;KLLKDTLIICAMREEFYSGKYGSIIYYSGIGKVNATIMAATLIHSFNPKTIINLGTVGSSKEDLSNGIECGSFYERDLLLSGDTEVESIVTKKGLYSCGTGDCFVKDPVDYDVVDMEAFAIAKVCKMNHVNFLCYKYITDYLNKEGYNDWKSNISKGQTYFISKINDYFQNSV
;
A
#
# COMPACT_ATOMS: atom_id res chain seq x y z
N LYS A 1 -9.55 18.13 13.57
CA LYS A 1 -9.63 16.87 14.34
C LYS A 1 -9.26 15.64 13.49
N LEU A 2 -9.76 15.54 12.26
CA LEU A 2 -9.50 14.41 11.33
C LEU A 2 -8.02 14.24 10.94
N LEU A 3 -7.28 15.33 10.70
CA LEU A 3 -5.84 15.27 10.42
C LEU A 3 -5.02 14.65 11.56
N LYS A 4 -5.50 14.72 12.81
CA LYS A 4 -4.83 14.12 13.97
C LYS A 4 -5.14 12.63 14.14
N ASP A 5 -6.26 12.17 13.56
CA ASP A 5 -6.75 10.80 13.69
C ASP A 5 -6.35 9.93 12.47
N THR A 6 -5.66 10.50 11.49
CA THR A 6 -5.28 9.81 10.23
C THR A 6 -3.79 9.98 9.97
N LEU A 7 -3.10 8.87 9.71
CA LEU A 7 -1.70 8.85 9.32
C LEU A 7 -1.54 8.19 7.95
N ILE A 8 -0.52 8.62 7.22
CA ILE A 8 -0.21 8.11 5.88
C ILE A 8 1.14 7.42 5.93
N ILE A 9 1.22 6.20 5.43
CA ILE A 9 2.48 5.46 5.27
C ILE A 9 2.76 5.26 3.78
N CYS A 10 3.95 5.66 3.36
CA CYS A 10 4.51 5.41 2.04
C CYS A 10 5.91 4.78 2.21
N ALA A 11 6.35 3.92 1.29
CA ALA A 11 7.67 3.33 1.44
C ALA A 11 8.78 4.37 1.27
N MET A 12 8.68 5.21 0.24
CA MET A 12 9.72 6.16 -0.12
C MET A 12 9.14 7.53 -0.49
N ARG A 13 9.97 8.56 -0.27
CA ARG A 13 9.61 9.95 -0.60
C ARG A 13 9.45 10.18 -2.10
N GLU A 14 10.15 9.42 -2.91
CA GLU A 14 10.10 9.45 -4.37
C GLU A 14 8.74 9.01 -4.92
N GLU A 15 8.03 8.13 -4.21
CA GLU A 15 6.69 7.68 -4.60
C GLU A 15 5.64 8.75 -4.33
N PHE A 16 5.73 9.41 -3.18
CA PHE A 16 4.79 10.46 -2.81
C PHE A 16 5.40 11.47 -1.83
N TYR A 17 5.24 12.74 -2.15
CA TYR A 17 5.56 13.86 -1.26
C TYR A 17 4.47 14.93 -1.32
N SER A 18 4.11 15.49 -0.18
CA SER A 18 3.20 16.63 -0.12
C SER A 18 3.53 17.53 1.06
N GLY A 19 3.84 18.80 0.80
CA GLY A 19 4.01 19.79 1.85
C GLY A 19 2.73 20.04 2.66
N LYS A 20 1.57 19.99 2.01
CA LYS A 20 0.25 20.17 2.66
C LYS A 20 -0.04 19.11 3.71
N TYR A 21 0.38 17.85 3.46
CA TYR A 21 0.11 16.71 4.33
C TYR A 21 1.37 16.21 5.07
N GLY A 22 2.48 16.94 4.97
CA GLY A 22 3.79 16.50 5.47
C GLY A 22 3.81 16.14 6.95
N SER A 23 2.94 16.73 7.77
CA SER A 23 2.86 16.43 9.21
C SER A 23 2.23 15.07 9.54
N ILE A 24 1.59 14.40 8.56
CA ILE A 24 0.93 13.10 8.74
C ILE A 24 1.47 12.01 7.82
N ILE A 25 2.48 12.32 6.99
CA ILE A 25 3.14 11.36 6.08
C ILE A 25 4.40 10.83 6.73
N TYR A 26 4.52 9.51 6.75
CA TYR A 26 5.67 8.77 7.28
C TYR A 26 6.23 7.82 6.22
N TYR A 27 7.55 7.77 6.11
CA TYR A 27 8.25 6.93 5.15
C TYR A 27 8.85 5.73 5.86
N SER A 28 8.34 4.53 5.54
CA SER A 28 8.75 3.31 6.23
C SER A 28 10.10 2.76 5.76
N GLY A 29 10.48 3.04 4.52
CA GLY A 29 11.43 2.23 3.77
C GLY A 29 10.73 1.03 3.11
N ILE A 30 11.46 0.36 2.21
CA ILE A 30 10.96 -0.75 1.42
C ILE A 30 10.89 -2.03 2.28
N GLY A 31 9.87 -2.86 2.04
CA GLY A 31 9.75 -4.21 2.54
C GLY A 31 8.87 -4.38 3.78
N LYS A 32 8.42 -5.62 4.00
CA LYS A 32 7.45 -5.98 5.04
C LYS A 32 7.91 -5.65 6.45
N VAL A 33 9.19 -5.88 6.77
CA VAL A 33 9.74 -5.61 8.11
C VAL A 33 9.69 -4.12 8.43
N ASN A 34 10.17 -3.26 7.52
CA ASN A 34 10.15 -1.82 7.68
C ASN A 34 8.71 -1.29 7.81
N ALA A 35 7.81 -1.77 6.96
CA ALA A 35 6.40 -1.40 6.98
C ALA A 35 5.71 -1.80 8.31
N THR A 36 6.01 -3.00 8.82
CA THR A 36 5.50 -3.48 10.11
C THR A 36 5.97 -2.59 11.27
N ILE A 37 7.27 -2.32 11.35
CA ILE A 37 7.86 -1.48 12.40
C ILE A 37 7.23 -0.09 12.37
N MET A 38 7.14 0.52 11.18
CA MET A 38 6.54 1.85 11.04
C MET A 38 5.07 1.87 11.49
N ALA A 39 4.25 0.95 10.99
CA ALA A 39 2.83 0.90 11.32
C ALA A 39 2.61 0.68 12.83
N ALA A 40 3.33 -0.26 13.45
CA ALA A 40 3.24 -0.54 14.88
C ALA A 40 3.67 0.66 15.73
N THR A 41 4.79 1.31 15.36
CA THR A 41 5.28 2.51 16.05
C THR A 41 4.28 3.66 15.99
N LEU A 42 3.71 3.92 14.82
CA LEU A 42 2.74 5.00 14.62
C LEU A 42 1.43 4.74 15.39
N ILE A 43 0.94 3.51 15.38
CA ILE A 43 -0.27 3.15 16.11
C ILE A 43 -0.03 3.32 17.62
N HIS A 44 1.09 2.82 18.14
CA HIS A 44 1.43 2.96 19.56
C HIS A 44 1.60 4.42 19.99
N SER A 45 2.26 5.24 19.16
CA SER A 45 2.62 6.62 19.53
C SER A 45 1.48 7.62 19.36
N PHE A 46 0.62 7.43 18.37
CA PHE A 46 -0.38 8.43 17.99
C PHE A 46 -1.82 7.95 18.14
N ASN A 47 -2.05 6.66 18.32
CA ASN A 47 -3.39 6.04 18.43
C ASN A 47 -4.34 6.52 17.31
N PRO A 48 -3.95 6.43 16.01
CA PRO A 48 -4.76 6.90 14.91
C PRO A 48 -6.00 6.02 14.73
N LYS A 49 -7.06 6.60 14.17
CA LYS A 49 -8.26 5.84 13.77
C LYS A 49 -8.12 5.21 12.39
N THR A 50 -7.29 5.82 11.54
CA THR A 50 -7.08 5.38 10.16
C THR A 50 -5.61 5.47 9.77
N ILE A 51 -5.12 4.44 9.10
CA ILE A 51 -3.87 4.47 8.35
C ILE A 51 -4.19 4.34 6.86
N ILE A 52 -3.61 5.25 6.06
CA ILE A 52 -3.67 5.22 4.60
C ILE A 52 -2.29 4.78 4.09
N ASN A 53 -2.24 3.68 3.36
CA ASN A 53 -1.02 3.29 2.64
C ASN A 53 -1.08 3.82 1.21
N LEU A 54 -0.05 4.55 0.82
CA LEU A 54 0.19 4.99 -0.54
C LEU A 54 1.46 4.31 -1.07
N GLY A 55 1.49 4.01 -2.35
CA GLY A 55 2.70 3.46 -2.96
C GLY A 55 2.49 2.97 -4.38
N THR A 56 3.59 2.63 -5.02
CA THR A 56 3.63 2.09 -6.37
C THR A 56 3.48 0.57 -6.37
N VAL A 57 2.99 0.02 -7.47
CA VAL A 57 2.76 -1.41 -7.66
C VAL A 57 3.09 -1.84 -9.08
N GLY A 58 3.49 -3.11 -9.22
CA GLY A 58 3.51 -3.81 -10.49
C GLY A 58 2.18 -4.53 -10.75
N SER A 59 1.79 -4.68 -12.03
CA SER A 59 0.60 -5.43 -12.42
C SER A 59 0.90 -6.41 -13.55
N SER A 60 0.24 -7.56 -13.55
CA SER A 60 0.18 -8.47 -14.72
C SER A 60 -0.99 -8.16 -15.65
N LYS A 61 -1.84 -7.17 -15.30
CA LYS A 61 -3.05 -6.80 -16.03
C LYS A 61 -2.88 -5.42 -16.67
N GLU A 62 -2.89 -5.36 -17.99
CA GLU A 62 -2.70 -4.12 -18.76
C GLU A 62 -3.98 -3.29 -18.90
N ASP A 63 -5.14 -3.86 -18.60
CA ASP A 63 -6.46 -3.24 -18.72
C ASP A 63 -6.89 -2.43 -17.49
N LEU A 64 -6.09 -2.43 -16.42
CA LEU A 64 -6.38 -1.67 -15.22
C LEU A 64 -6.03 -0.19 -15.41
N SER A 65 -6.83 0.70 -14.78
CA SER A 65 -6.44 2.10 -14.63
C SER A 65 -5.20 2.20 -13.75
N ASN A 66 -4.31 3.17 -14.02
CA ASN A 66 -3.07 3.29 -13.26
C ASN A 66 -3.28 3.55 -11.76
N GLY A 67 -4.34 4.28 -11.39
CA GLY A 67 -4.69 4.54 -10.00
C GLY A 67 -5.79 3.61 -9.50
N ILE A 68 -5.50 2.80 -8.49
CA ILE A 68 -6.41 1.77 -7.96
C ILE A 68 -6.53 1.81 -6.43
N GLU A 69 -7.61 1.26 -5.92
CA GLU A 69 -7.86 1.07 -4.49
C GLU A 69 -7.90 -0.42 -4.16
N CYS A 70 -6.93 -0.89 -3.36
CA CYS A 70 -6.82 -2.28 -2.95
C CYS A 70 -7.68 -2.55 -1.71
N GLY A 71 -8.35 -3.70 -1.71
CA GLY A 71 -9.25 -4.12 -0.63
C GLY A 71 -8.99 -5.52 -0.09
N SER A 72 -8.18 -6.32 -0.76
CA SER A 72 -7.75 -7.63 -0.29
C SER A 72 -6.24 -7.78 -0.39
N PHE A 73 -5.62 -8.29 0.67
CA PHE A 73 -4.18 -8.31 0.85
C PHE A 73 -3.71 -9.71 1.20
N TYR A 74 -2.63 -10.14 0.56
CA TYR A 74 -2.06 -11.49 0.67
C TYR A 74 -0.54 -11.39 0.84
N GLU A 75 0.02 -12.27 1.67
CA GLU A 75 1.48 -12.43 1.78
C GLU A 75 1.92 -13.46 0.73
N ARG A 76 2.38 -12.99 -0.45
CA ARG A 76 2.62 -13.83 -1.63
C ARG A 76 3.89 -14.69 -1.57
N ASP A 77 4.83 -14.34 -0.72
CA ASP A 77 6.12 -15.02 -0.57
C ASP A 77 6.24 -15.85 0.72
N LEU A 78 5.16 -15.96 1.49
CA LEU A 78 5.04 -16.91 2.58
C LEU A 78 4.57 -18.26 2.03
N LEU A 79 5.49 -19.16 1.81
CA LEU A 79 5.20 -20.50 1.32
C LEU A 79 5.11 -21.47 2.51
N LEU A 80 3.92 -21.96 2.77
CA LEU A 80 3.66 -22.97 3.79
C LEU A 80 3.51 -24.34 3.14
N SER A 81 3.96 -25.39 3.80
CA SER A 81 3.82 -26.76 3.32
C SER A 81 2.48 -27.36 3.72
N GLY A 82 1.91 -28.22 2.87
CA GLY A 82 0.64 -28.91 3.12
C GLY A 82 -0.58 -28.01 2.88
N ASP A 83 -1.70 -28.36 3.50
CA ASP A 83 -3.01 -27.67 3.35
C ASP A 83 -3.13 -26.42 4.25
N THR A 84 -2.03 -25.83 4.66
CA THR A 84 -2.05 -24.65 5.52
C THR A 84 -2.45 -23.43 4.70
N GLU A 85 -3.61 -22.85 4.98
CA GLU A 85 -4.07 -21.62 4.36
C GLU A 85 -3.20 -20.43 4.79
N VAL A 86 -2.78 -19.63 3.82
CA VAL A 86 -2.13 -18.35 4.07
C VAL A 86 -3.19 -17.31 4.43
N GLU A 87 -2.96 -16.56 5.50
CA GLU A 87 -3.89 -15.52 5.95
C GLU A 87 -4.09 -14.47 4.85
N SER A 88 -5.36 -14.14 4.60
CA SER A 88 -5.75 -12.98 3.81
C SER A 88 -6.39 -11.91 4.69
N ILE A 89 -6.23 -10.64 4.31
CA ILE A 89 -6.84 -9.51 4.99
C ILE A 89 -7.74 -8.80 3.99
N VAL A 90 -9.04 -8.75 4.32
CA VAL A 90 -10.03 -8.07 3.49
C VAL A 90 -10.55 -6.86 4.25
N THR A 91 -10.53 -5.70 3.58
CA THR A 91 -11.11 -4.46 4.08
C THR A 91 -12.46 -4.20 3.42
N LYS A 92 -13.26 -3.30 4.02
CA LYS A 92 -14.58 -2.94 3.48
C LYS A 92 -14.50 -2.06 2.22
N LYS A 93 -13.31 -1.55 1.90
CA LYS A 93 -13.07 -0.64 0.77
C LYS A 93 -11.99 -1.23 -0.13
N GLY A 94 -12.12 -0.95 -1.43
CA GLY A 94 -11.21 -1.39 -2.47
C GLY A 94 -11.69 -2.64 -3.21
N LEU A 95 -11.42 -2.66 -4.51
CA LEU A 95 -11.89 -3.71 -5.42
C LEU A 95 -10.78 -4.67 -5.82
N TYR A 96 -9.51 -4.29 -5.65
CA TYR A 96 -8.38 -5.00 -6.20
C TYR A 96 -7.61 -5.78 -5.13
N SER A 97 -7.06 -6.92 -5.56
CA SER A 97 -6.18 -7.77 -4.74
C SER A 97 -4.72 -7.33 -4.86
N CYS A 98 -4.01 -7.31 -3.73
CA CYS A 98 -2.60 -6.97 -3.65
C CYS A 98 -1.80 -8.12 -3.01
N GLY A 99 -0.83 -8.65 -3.75
CA GLY A 99 0.12 -9.63 -3.25
C GLY A 99 1.40 -8.96 -2.77
N THR A 100 1.66 -8.97 -1.46
CA THR A 100 2.84 -8.36 -0.84
C THR A 100 3.98 -9.36 -0.65
N GLY A 101 5.21 -8.98 -1.00
CA GLY A 101 6.40 -9.80 -0.76
C GLY A 101 7.69 -9.02 -0.90
N ASP A 102 8.79 -9.51 -0.30
CA ASP A 102 10.09 -8.83 -0.23
C ASP A 102 11.01 -9.09 -1.44
N CYS A 103 10.45 -9.52 -2.57
CA CYS A 103 11.19 -9.68 -3.82
C CYS A 103 10.45 -9.01 -4.98
N PHE A 104 11.23 -8.53 -5.95
CA PHE A 104 10.68 -7.98 -7.20
C PHE A 104 10.16 -9.12 -8.08
N VAL A 105 8.93 -8.99 -8.59
CA VAL A 105 8.28 -10.03 -9.40
C VAL A 105 8.48 -9.72 -10.87
N LYS A 106 8.84 -10.74 -11.66
CA LYS A 106 9.08 -10.63 -13.11
C LYS A 106 8.12 -11.46 -13.96
N ASP A 107 7.34 -12.31 -13.32
CA ASP A 107 6.39 -13.21 -13.97
C ASP A 107 4.96 -12.91 -13.49
N PRO A 108 3.94 -13.15 -14.31
CA PRO A 108 2.54 -12.98 -13.93
C PRO A 108 2.18 -13.76 -12.66
N VAL A 109 1.33 -13.17 -11.83
CA VAL A 109 0.82 -13.74 -10.57
C VAL A 109 -0.71 -13.67 -10.52
N ASP A 110 -1.32 -14.42 -9.61
CA ASP A 110 -2.78 -14.47 -9.45
C ASP A 110 -3.40 -13.27 -8.73
N TYR A 111 -2.62 -12.24 -8.42
CA TYR A 111 -3.10 -10.98 -7.84
C TYR A 111 -3.27 -9.91 -8.91
N ASP A 112 -4.17 -8.95 -8.66
CA ASP A 112 -4.34 -7.80 -9.57
C ASP A 112 -3.06 -6.97 -9.62
N VAL A 113 -2.43 -6.76 -8.45
CA VAL A 113 -1.17 -6.02 -8.32
C VAL A 113 -0.27 -6.63 -7.26
N VAL A 114 1.00 -6.26 -7.30
CA VAL A 114 2.02 -6.67 -6.31
C VAL A 114 2.76 -5.47 -5.74
N ASP A 115 3.06 -5.55 -4.46
CA ASP A 115 3.87 -4.58 -3.73
C ASP A 115 4.82 -5.26 -2.71
N MET A 116 5.41 -4.45 -1.83
CA MET A 116 6.34 -4.94 -0.81
C MET A 116 5.92 -4.57 0.63
N GLU A 117 4.76 -3.90 0.87
CA GLU A 117 4.39 -3.36 2.19
C GLU A 117 2.94 -3.58 2.62
N ALA A 118 1.97 -3.58 1.70
CA ALA A 118 0.55 -3.39 2.03
C ALA A 118 -0.01 -4.45 2.97
N PHE A 119 0.30 -5.73 2.77
CA PHE A 119 -0.16 -6.78 3.67
C PHE A 119 0.34 -6.57 5.11
N ALA A 120 1.62 -6.21 5.26
CA ALA A 120 2.23 -6.00 6.57
C ALA A 120 1.53 -4.87 7.33
N ILE A 121 1.27 -3.74 6.67
CA ILE A 121 0.55 -2.60 7.26
C ILE A 121 -0.89 -3.00 7.59
N ALA A 122 -1.59 -3.65 6.65
CA ALA A 122 -2.96 -4.12 6.83
C ALA A 122 -3.10 -5.06 8.03
N LYS A 123 -2.13 -5.98 8.21
CA LYS A 123 -2.10 -6.92 9.34
C LYS A 123 -1.95 -6.20 10.68
N VAL A 124 -1.02 -5.26 10.78
CA VAL A 124 -0.85 -4.45 12.00
C VAL A 124 -2.11 -3.65 12.31
N CYS A 125 -2.72 -3.02 11.31
CA CYS A 125 -3.98 -2.29 11.47
C CYS A 125 -5.12 -3.20 11.96
N LYS A 126 -5.29 -4.39 11.35
CA LYS A 126 -6.30 -5.37 11.75
C LYS A 126 -6.14 -5.79 13.22
N MET A 127 -4.91 -6.09 13.65
CA MET A 127 -4.60 -6.51 15.02
C MET A 127 -4.86 -5.41 16.06
N ASN A 128 -4.78 -4.14 15.65
CA ASN A 128 -4.98 -2.99 16.54
C ASN A 128 -6.32 -2.27 16.32
N HIS A 129 -7.25 -2.86 15.56
CA HIS A 129 -8.57 -2.27 15.25
C HIS A 129 -8.52 -0.89 14.61
N VAL A 130 -7.45 -0.59 13.85
CA VAL A 130 -7.27 0.63 13.09
C VAL A 130 -7.82 0.44 11.69
N ASN A 131 -8.57 1.43 11.19
CA ASN A 131 -9.07 1.39 9.81
C ASN A 131 -7.92 1.49 8.81
N PHE A 132 -7.93 0.66 7.76
CA PHE A 132 -6.90 0.62 6.75
C PHE A 132 -7.46 0.95 5.37
N LEU A 133 -6.81 1.90 4.68
CA LEU A 133 -7.09 2.28 3.29
C LEU A 133 -5.80 2.14 2.48
N CYS A 134 -5.91 1.65 1.26
CA CYS A 134 -4.74 1.40 0.42
C CYS A 134 -4.97 1.90 -1.01
N TYR A 135 -4.28 2.96 -1.37
CA TYR A 135 -4.29 3.54 -2.70
C TYR A 135 -2.95 3.28 -3.39
N LYS A 136 -3.00 2.67 -4.56
CA LYS A 136 -1.81 2.25 -5.30
C LYS A 136 -1.80 2.85 -6.71
N TYR A 137 -0.61 3.06 -7.25
CA TYR A 137 -0.42 3.52 -8.61
C TYR A 137 0.45 2.52 -9.37
N ILE A 138 -0.06 2.02 -10.50
CA ILE A 138 0.66 1.05 -11.33
C ILE A 138 1.76 1.79 -12.08
N THR A 139 3.00 1.42 -11.82
CA THR A 139 4.21 2.00 -12.42
C THR A 139 4.86 1.10 -13.45
N ASP A 140 4.62 -0.19 -13.35
CA ASP A 140 5.26 -1.21 -14.16
C ASP A 140 4.36 -2.43 -14.35
N TYR A 141 4.71 -3.19 -15.38
CA TYR A 141 4.11 -4.50 -15.61
C TYR A 141 5.12 -5.59 -15.25
N LEU A 142 4.60 -6.76 -14.82
CA LEU A 142 5.42 -7.88 -14.37
C LEU A 142 6.09 -8.56 -15.58
N ASN A 143 7.23 -8.02 -15.99
CA ASN A 143 8.06 -8.49 -17.08
C ASN A 143 9.54 -8.17 -16.83
N LYS A 144 10.41 -8.45 -17.78
CA LYS A 144 11.86 -8.23 -17.63
C LYS A 144 12.25 -6.77 -17.50
N GLU A 145 11.45 -5.86 -18.02
CA GLU A 145 11.70 -4.41 -18.00
C GLU A 145 11.13 -3.72 -16.75
N GLY A 146 10.31 -4.43 -15.96
CA GLY A 146 9.53 -3.89 -14.87
C GLY A 146 10.32 -3.03 -13.88
N TYR A 147 11.56 -3.42 -13.53
CA TYR A 147 12.39 -2.62 -12.63
C TYR A 147 12.76 -1.23 -13.22
N ASN A 148 13.09 -1.18 -14.51
CA ASN A 148 13.42 0.07 -15.18
C ASN A 148 12.18 0.95 -15.33
N ASP A 149 11.03 0.35 -15.64
CA ASP A 149 9.74 1.01 -15.74
C ASP A 149 9.32 1.61 -14.39
N TRP A 150 9.41 0.83 -13.31
CA TRP A 150 9.17 1.29 -11.97
C TRP A 150 10.03 2.52 -11.63
N LYS A 151 11.34 2.43 -11.85
CA LYS A 151 12.28 3.52 -11.55
C LYS A 151 11.96 4.80 -12.34
N SER A 152 11.51 4.66 -13.59
CA SER A 152 11.16 5.79 -14.46
C SER A 152 9.80 6.39 -14.12
N ASN A 153 8.90 5.62 -13.52
CA ASN A 153 7.51 5.98 -13.29
C ASN A 153 7.17 6.26 -11.82
N ILE A 154 8.10 6.04 -10.90
CA ILE A 154 7.89 6.06 -9.45
C ILE A 154 7.14 7.28 -8.92
N SER A 155 7.32 8.45 -9.51
CA SER A 155 6.68 9.71 -9.09
C SER A 155 5.36 10.02 -9.81
N LYS A 156 4.94 9.21 -10.78
CA LYS A 156 3.76 9.51 -11.62
C LYS A 156 2.42 9.45 -10.88
N GLY A 157 2.38 8.78 -9.72
CA GLY A 157 1.18 8.66 -8.88
C GLY A 157 0.79 9.90 -8.08
N GLN A 158 1.58 10.95 -8.06
CA GLN A 158 1.41 12.13 -7.18
C GLN A 158 -0.01 12.73 -7.24
N THR A 159 -0.51 13.04 -8.44
CA THR A 159 -1.83 13.66 -8.62
C THR A 159 -2.95 12.75 -8.16
N TYR A 160 -2.85 11.45 -8.44
CA TYR A 160 -3.81 10.45 -7.99
C TYR A 160 -3.87 10.38 -6.46
N PHE A 161 -2.73 10.30 -5.80
CA PHE A 161 -2.67 10.23 -4.34
C PHE A 161 -3.22 11.50 -3.67
N ILE A 162 -2.88 12.68 -4.20
CA ILE A 162 -3.43 13.95 -3.70
C ILE A 162 -4.96 13.98 -3.82
N SER A 163 -5.52 13.54 -4.95
CA SER A 163 -6.96 13.44 -5.14
C SER A 163 -7.60 12.54 -4.10
N LYS A 164 -7.07 11.32 -3.91
CA LYS A 164 -7.61 10.36 -2.92
C LYS A 164 -7.55 10.85 -1.48
N ILE A 165 -6.47 11.52 -1.10
CA ILE A 165 -6.35 12.13 0.24
C ILE A 165 -7.36 13.27 0.41
N ASN A 166 -7.50 14.15 -0.59
CA ASN A 166 -8.50 15.22 -0.54
C ASN A 166 -9.92 14.66 -0.42
N ASP A 167 -10.29 13.67 -1.26
CA ASP A 167 -11.60 13.02 -1.22
C ASP A 167 -11.88 12.39 0.16
N TYR A 168 -10.89 11.72 0.73
CA TYR A 168 -11.00 11.15 2.07
C TYR A 168 -11.31 12.21 3.13
N PHE A 169 -10.57 13.31 3.15
CA PHE A 169 -10.78 14.37 4.15
C PHE A 169 -12.05 15.17 3.91
N GLN A 170 -12.52 15.33 2.67
CA GLN A 170 -13.79 15.99 2.36
C GLN A 170 -15.02 15.17 2.77
N ASN A 171 -14.96 13.84 2.54
CA ASN A 171 -16.09 12.94 2.82
C ASN A 171 -16.16 12.46 4.28
N SER A 172 -15.18 12.82 5.09
CA SER A 172 -15.11 12.41 6.50
C SER A 172 -15.53 13.52 7.47
N VAL A 173 -16.08 14.64 6.94
CA VAL A 173 -16.61 15.78 7.72
C VAL A 173 -18.10 15.60 8.01
#